data_a91f96b200e9126521e0ed056fc4c5ca
#
_entry.id   a91f96b200e9126521e0ed056fc4c5ca
#
_cell.length_a   1.000
_cell.length_b   1.000
_cell.length_c   1.000
_cell.angle_alpha   90.00
_cell.angle_beta   90.00
_cell.angle_gamma   90.00
#
_symmetry.space_group_name_H-M   'P 1'
#
loop_
_entity.id
_entity.type
_entity.pdbx_description
1 polymer ?
#
loop_
_entity_poly.entity_id
_entity_poly.type
_entity_poly.pdbx_seq_one_letter_code
_entity_poly.pdbx_strand_id
1 'polypeptide(L)'
;MLHGWGSNAEDVAALAPTLNLPNYRYLFPNGPFPHPQTPGGWMWYDLSTQDPDGLAHSRQLLLDWIQSLPETTGIPLSQTVLGGFSQGGAMTLEVGLGLPVAGLIVLSGYLHGLDPEQDSQSRPPTLIIHGRQDEVVPLAAAQMAREALAASQVDYHEFDMGHEVIPEALGTMQQFIQKL
;
A
#
# COMPACT_ATOMS: atom_id res chain seq x y z
N MET A 1 -6.69 -2.73 2.64
CA MET A 1 -5.69 -1.64 2.78
C MET A 1 -4.75 -1.98 3.92
N LEU A 2 -3.43 -1.75 3.75
CA LEU A 2 -2.37 -2.14 4.68
C LEU A 2 -1.94 -0.96 5.55
N HIS A 3 -1.79 -1.20 6.86
CA HIS A 3 -1.43 -0.17 7.85
C HIS A 3 0.07 0.13 7.86
N GLY A 4 0.45 1.26 8.47
CA GLY A 4 1.84 1.65 8.72
C GLY A 4 2.48 0.92 9.91
N TRP A 5 3.78 1.12 10.09
CA TRP A 5 4.57 0.56 11.20
C TRP A 5 4.07 1.07 12.55
N GLY A 6 3.77 0.18 13.48
CA GLY A 6 3.22 0.50 14.79
C GLY A 6 1.72 0.85 14.82
N SER A 7 1.05 0.84 13.66
CA SER A 7 -0.39 1.01 13.52
C SER A 7 -1.10 -0.37 13.48
N ASN A 8 -2.37 -0.39 13.11
CA ASN A 8 -3.17 -1.61 13.07
C ASN A 8 -4.31 -1.49 12.04
N ALA A 9 -5.07 -2.57 11.88
CA ALA A 9 -6.22 -2.65 10.97
C ALA A 9 -7.31 -1.63 11.27
N GLU A 10 -7.58 -1.32 12.56
CA GLU A 10 -8.64 -0.39 12.97
C GLU A 10 -8.32 1.05 12.59
N ASP A 11 -7.03 1.45 12.72
CA ASP A 11 -6.56 2.78 12.35
C ASP A 11 -6.81 3.06 10.86
N VAL A 12 -6.49 2.11 9.98
CA VAL A 12 -6.73 2.27 8.54
C VAL A 12 -8.21 2.11 8.17
N ALA A 13 -8.95 1.29 8.90
CA ALA A 13 -10.39 1.12 8.69
C ALA A 13 -11.16 2.41 8.95
N ALA A 14 -10.67 3.28 9.83
CA ALA A 14 -11.24 4.59 10.10
C ALA A 14 -11.28 5.51 8.86
N LEU A 15 -10.48 5.25 7.83
CA LEU A 15 -10.49 6.01 6.56
C LEU A 15 -11.65 5.60 5.63
N ALA A 16 -12.18 4.38 5.75
CA ALA A 16 -13.17 3.84 4.82
C ALA A 16 -14.47 4.68 4.71
N PRO A 17 -15.07 5.20 5.79
CA PRO A 17 -16.27 6.03 5.69
C PRO A 17 -16.05 7.31 4.86
N THR A 18 -14.82 7.89 4.92
CA THR A 18 -14.50 9.13 4.21
C THR A 18 -14.34 8.91 2.70
N LEU A 19 -13.98 7.69 2.27
CA LEU A 19 -13.85 7.36 0.85
C LEU A 19 -15.20 7.33 0.11
N ASN A 20 -16.31 7.18 0.82
CA ASN A 20 -17.65 7.19 0.24
C ASN A 20 -17.80 6.30 -1.02
N LEU A 21 -17.37 5.05 -0.93
CA LEU A 21 -17.46 4.04 -1.98
C LEU A 21 -18.42 2.91 -1.53
N PRO A 22 -19.74 3.10 -1.61
CA PRO A 22 -20.72 2.21 -0.97
C PRO A 22 -20.77 0.80 -1.57
N ASN A 23 -20.32 0.64 -2.81
CA ASN A 23 -20.33 -0.65 -3.52
C ASN A 23 -19.01 -1.43 -3.34
N TYR A 24 -18.11 -0.96 -2.48
CA TYR A 24 -16.83 -1.61 -2.23
C TYR A 24 -16.85 -2.36 -0.89
N ARG A 25 -16.23 -3.53 -0.89
CA ARG A 25 -15.90 -4.27 0.32
C ARG A 25 -14.48 -3.89 0.73
N TYR A 26 -14.31 -3.54 2.00
CA TYR A 26 -13.01 -3.17 2.55
C TYR A 26 -12.44 -4.31 3.39
N LEU A 27 -11.15 -4.55 3.24
CA LEU A 27 -10.39 -5.53 4.02
C LEU A 27 -9.15 -4.86 4.60
N PHE A 28 -8.94 -5.05 5.89
CA PHE A 28 -7.85 -4.44 6.66
C PHE A 28 -7.15 -5.52 7.48
N PRO A 29 -6.11 -6.19 6.94
CA PRO A 29 -5.34 -7.14 7.71
C PRO A 29 -4.35 -6.44 8.63
N ASN A 30 -4.03 -7.05 9.79
CA ASN A 30 -2.86 -6.69 10.57
C ASN A 30 -1.61 -7.34 9.98
N GLY A 31 -0.47 -6.68 10.15
CA GLY A 31 0.83 -7.29 9.90
C GLY A 31 1.05 -8.49 10.84
N PRO A 32 1.97 -9.42 10.51
CA PRO A 32 2.14 -10.65 11.28
C PRO A 32 2.89 -10.45 12.61
N PHE A 33 3.59 -9.32 12.78
CA PHE A 33 4.42 -9.09 13.95
C PHE A 33 3.84 -8.00 14.86
N PRO A 34 3.71 -8.23 16.18
CA PRO A 34 3.34 -7.18 17.12
C PRO A 34 4.47 -6.16 17.22
N HIS A 35 4.13 -4.88 17.28
CA HIS A 35 5.13 -3.82 17.44
C HIS A 35 5.69 -3.79 18.86
N PRO A 36 7.03 -3.82 19.07
CA PRO A 36 7.61 -4.03 20.41
C PRO A 36 7.38 -2.87 21.39
N GLN A 37 7.14 -1.66 20.88
CA GLN A 37 7.02 -0.45 21.69
C GLN A 37 5.62 0.18 21.67
N THR A 38 4.71 -0.31 20.82
CA THR A 38 3.37 0.24 20.67
C THR A 38 2.33 -0.83 21.02
N PRO A 39 1.73 -0.79 22.21
CA PRO A 39 0.69 -1.74 22.59
C PRO A 39 -0.48 -1.71 21.60
N GLY A 40 -0.86 -2.87 21.06
CA GLY A 40 -1.90 -2.99 20.03
C GLY A 40 -1.47 -2.61 18.62
N GLY A 41 -0.23 -2.15 18.44
CA GLY A 41 0.37 -1.88 17.13
C GLY A 41 0.99 -3.13 16.51
N TRP A 42 1.03 -3.15 15.19
CA TRP A 42 1.57 -4.23 14.36
C TRP A 42 2.58 -3.69 13.36
N MET A 43 3.37 -4.57 12.79
CA MET A 43 4.34 -4.26 11.73
C MET A 43 4.43 -5.40 10.72
N TRP A 44 4.83 -5.06 9.51
CA TRP A 44 5.08 -6.04 8.45
C TRP A 44 6.47 -6.65 8.58
N TYR A 45 7.45 -5.86 8.97
CA TYR A 45 8.82 -6.25 9.28
C TYR A 45 9.44 -5.18 10.19
N ASP A 46 10.54 -5.51 10.86
CA ASP A 46 11.17 -4.59 11.81
C ASP A 46 12.00 -3.52 11.08
N LEU A 47 11.59 -2.25 11.18
CA LEU A 47 12.33 -1.10 10.63
C LEU A 47 13.53 -0.69 11.49
N SER A 48 13.60 -1.12 12.75
CA SER A 48 14.74 -0.81 13.64
C SER A 48 15.98 -1.65 13.34
N THR A 49 15.80 -2.74 12.62
CA THR A 49 16.84 -3.65 12.14
C THR A 49 16.71 -3.82 10.62
N GLN A 50 17.76 -4.28 9.96
CA GLN A 50 17.62 -4.78 8.60
C GLN A 50 17.03 -6.20 8.70
N ASP A 51 15.70 -6.33 8.51
CA ASP A 51 14.93 -7.57 8.69
C ASP A 51 14.46 -8.15 7.34
N PRO A 52 15.37 -8.69 6.52
CA PRO A 52 14.99 -9.27 5.23
C PRO A 52 14.12 -10.52 5.39
N ASP A 53 14.30 -11.27 6.47
CA ASP A 53 13.51 -12.48 6.74
C ASP A 53 12.07 -12.12 7.11
N GLY A 54 11.87 -11.08 7.92
CA GLY A 54 10.55 -10.56 8.27
C GLY A 54 9.83 -9.98 7.04
N LEU A 55 10.54 -9.25 6.19
CA LEU A 55 10.01 -8.75 4.92
C LEU A 55 9.57 -9.91 4.01
N ALA A 56 10.42 -10.92 3.82
CA ALA A 56 10.13 -12.09 2.99
C ALA A 56 8.94 -12.89 3.54
N HIS A 57 8.86 -13.06 4.86
CA HIS A 57 7.75 -13.73 5.53
C HIS A 57 6.42 -12.97 5.31
N SER A 58 6.40 -11.68 5.54
CA SER A 58 5.20 -10.85 5.33
C SER A 58 4.78 -10.79 3.87
N ARG A 59 5.74 -10.74 2.94
CA ARG A 59 5.49 -10.83 1.51
C ARG A 59 4.75 -12.13 1.17
N GLN A 60 5.23 -13.28 1.65
CA GLN A 60 4.61 -14.56 1.38
C GLN A 60 3.20 -14.65 1.96
N LEU A 61 3.01 -14.26 3.23
CA LEU A 61 1.69 -14.26 3.86
C LEU A 61 0.68 -13.37 3.12
N LEU A 62 1.11 -12.17 2.69
CA LEU A 62 0.25 -11.27 1.92
C LEU A 62 -0.10 -11.84 0.55
N LEU A 63 0.86 -12.45 -0.16
CA LEU A 63 0.62 -13.08 -1.45
C LEU A 63 -0.40 -14.21 -1.32
N ASP A 64 -0.20 -15.12 -0.36
CA ASP A 64 -1.11 -16.24 -0.11
C ASP A 64 -2.53 -15.74 0.24
N TRP A 65 -2.62 -14.74 1.11
CA TRP A 65 -3.90 -14.15 1.48
C TRP A 65 -4.58 -13.45 0.30
N ILE A 66 -3.88 -12.62 -0.46
CA ILE A 66 -4.46 -11.91 -1.61
C ILE A 66 -4.93 -12.91 -2.67
N GLN A 67 -4.14 -13.95 -2.96
CA GLN A 67 -4.50 -14.99 -3.92
C GLN A 67 -5.71 -15.82 -3.48
N SER A 68 -5.99 -15.92 -2.18
CA SER A 68 -7.18 -16.59 -1.66
C SER A 68 -8.46 -15.74 -1.74
N LEU A 69 -8.35 -14.42 -1.97
CA LEU A 69 -9.51 -13.52 -1.98
C LEU A 69 -10.60 -13.89 -2.99
N PRO A 70 -10.30 -14.33 -4.22
CA PRO A 70 -11.34 -14.75 -5.16
C PRO A 70 -12.21 -15.88 -4.63
N GLU A 71 -11.61 -16.85 -3.95
CA GLU A 71 -12.35 -17.98 -3.35
C GLU A 71 -13.15 -17.55 -2.12
N THR A 72 -12.58 -16.71 -1.27
CA THR A 72 -13.19 -16.33 0.01
C THR A 72 -14.23 -15.20 -0.10
N THR A 73 -14.11 -14.36 -1.12
CA THR A 73 -14.98 -13.20 -1.30
C THR A 73 -15.92 -13.29 -2.51
N GLY A 74 -15.59 -14.15 -3.48
CA GLY A 74 -16.25 -14.20 -4.79
C GLY A 74 -15.85 -13.05 -5.73
N ILE A 75 -14.87 -12.21 -5.36
CA ILE A 75 -14.43 -11.04 -6.15
C ILE A 75 -13.07 -11.36 -6.77
N PRO A 76 -12.93 -11.31 -8.10
CA PRO A 76 -11.65 -11.60 -8.76
C PRO A 76 -10.60 -10.51 -8.46
N LEU A 77 -9.31 -10.87 -8.56
CA LEU A 77 -8.21 -9.91 -8.36
C LEU A 77 -8.28 -8.73 -9.33
N SER A 78 -8.76 -8.93 -10.55
CA SER A 78 -8.98 -7.86 -11.52
C SER A 78 -10.03 -6.81 -11.11
N GLN A 79 -10.75 -7.04 -10.02
CA GLN A 79 -11.68 -6.10 -9.38
C GLN A 79 -11.22 -5.72 -7.95
N THR A 80 -9.99 -6.06 -7.60
CA THR A 80 -9.41 -5.78 -6.28
C THR A 80 -8.40 -4.65 -6.40
N VAL A 81 -8.54 -3.63 -5.56
CA VAL A 81 -7.54 -2.56 -5.40
C VAL A 81 -6.76 -2.83 -4.13
N LEU A 82 -5.44 -2.89 -4.23
CA LEU A 82 -4.55 -3.01 -3.09
C LEU A 82 -4.00 -1.63 -2.73
N GLY A 83 -4.02 -1.28 -1.46
CA GLY A 83 -3.48 -0.01 -1.02
C GLY A 83 -2.88 -0.07 0.37
N GLY A 84 -2.02 0.89 0.69
CA GLY A 84 -1.40 0.97 2.00
C GLY A 84 -0.81 2.33 2.31
N PHE A 85 -0.60 2.57 3.62
CA PHE A 85 0.02 3.77 4.16
C PHE A 85 1.40 3.44 4.74
N SER A 86 2.40 4.27 4.47
CA SER A 86 3.75 4.17 5.02
C SER A 86 4.37 2.78 4.74
N GLN A 87 4.74 2.00 5.75
CA GLN A 87 5.20 0.61 5.59
C GLN A 87 4.20 -0.25 4.81
N GLY A 88 2.88 -0.06 5.03
CA GLY A 88 1.85 -0.72 4.24
C GLY A 88 1.83 -0.30 2.78
N GLY A 89 2.20 0.95 2.47
CA GLY A 89 2.42 1.44 1.11
C GLY A 89 3.60 0.75 0.43
N ALA A 90 4.71 0.56 1.16
CA ALA A 90 5.85 -0.20 0.68
C ALA A 90 5.48 -1.67 0.40
N MET A 91 4.76 -2.32 1.32
CA MET A 91 4.24 -3.68 1.12
C MET A 91 3.26 -3.79 -0.05
N THR A 92 2.48 -2.72 -0.31
CA THR A 92 1.58 -2.66 -1.48
C THR A 92 2.36 -2.78 -2.79
N LEU A 93 3.47 -2.06 -2.93
CA LEU A 93 4.36 -2.21 -4.10
C LEU A 93 5.04 -3.57 -4.12
N GLU A 94 5.55 -4.03 -2.97
CA GLU A 94 6.29 -5.28 -2.82
C GLU A 94 5.51 -6.49 -3.35
N VAL A 95 4.22 -6.58 -3.04
CA VAL A 95 3.40 -7.73 -3.45
C VAL A 95 2.52 -7.44 -4.67
N GLY A 96 2.15 -6.18 -4.89
CA GLY A 96 1.12 -5.81 -5.86
C GLY A 96 1.62 -5.71 -7.30
N LEU A 97 2.89 -5.35 -7.52
CA LEU A 97 3.46 -5.13 -8.86
C LEU A 97 3.42 -6.38 -9.74
N GLY A 98 3.46 -7.58 -9.14
CA GLY A 98 3.37 -8.86 -9.85
C GLY A 98 1.97 -9.49 -9.89
N LEU A 99 0.93 -8.81 -9.39
CA LEU A 99 -0.43 -9.36 -9.29
C LEU A 99 -1.37 -8.72 -10.33
N PRO A 100 -2.35 -9.47 -10.87
CA PRO A 100 -3.34 -8.96 -11.82
C PRO A 100 -4.48 -8.21 -11.08
N VAL A 101 -4.13 -7.29 -10.17
CA VAL A 101 -5.09 -6.46 -9.45
C VAL A 101 -5.55 -5.27 -10.29
N ALA A 102 -6.71 -4.68 -9.96
CA ALA A 102 -7.27 -3.54 -10.67
C ALA A 102 -6.38 -2.29 -10.56
N GLY A 103 -5.75 -2.09 -9.41
CA GLY A 103 -4.86 -0.95 -9.18
C GLY A 103 -4.15 -1.02 -7.84
N LEU A 104 -3.10 -0.21 -7.71
CA LEU A 104 -2.31 -0.05 -6.49
C LEU A 104 -2.43 1.39 -5.97
N ILE A 105 -2.48 1.56 -4.65
CA ILE A 105 -2.50 2.87 -3.99
C ILE A 105 -1.43 2.93 -2.92
N VAL A 106 -0.51 3.85 -3.06
CA VAL A 106 0.64 4.05 -2.17
C VAL A 106 0.54 5.42 -1.52
N LEU A 107 0.25 5.46 -0.23
CA LEU A 107 0.17 6.68 0.57
C LEU A 107 1.43 6.78 1.44
N SER A 108 2.27 7.80 1.22
CA SER A 108 3.52 8.03 1.97
C SER A 108 4.41 6.79 2.09
N GLY A 109 4.42 5.95 1.05
CA GLY A 109 5.19 4.71 0.98
C GLY A 109 6.52 4.87 0.25
N TYR A 110 7.23 3.76 0.08
CA TYR A 110 8.53 3.68 -0.60
C TYR A 110 8.67 2.33 -1.33
N LEU A 111 9.67 2.25 -2.20
CA LEU A 111 9.98 1.03 -2.95
C LEU A 111 11.21 0.35 -2.34
N HIS A 112 11.13 -0.94 -2.02
CA HIS A 112 12.30 -1.73 -1.55
C HIS A 112 13.31 -1.99 -2.68
N GLY A 113 12.81 -2.18 -3.89
CA GLY A 113 13.54 -2.47 -5.11
C GLY A 113 12.58 -3.02 -6.16
N LEU A 114 13.07 -3.20 -7.38
CA LEU A 114 12.33 -3.92 -8.41
C LEU A 114 12.94 -5.31 -8.55
N ASP A 115 12.08 -6.32 -8.48
CA ASP A 115 12.44 -7.67 -8.84
C ASP A 115 12.49 -7.74 -10.38
N PRO A 116 13.64 -8.12 -11.00
CA PRO A 116 13.74 -8.25 -12.44
C PRO A 116 12.72 -9.21 -13.06
N GLU A 117 12.26 -10.21 -12.30
CA GLU A 117 11.22 -11.15 -12.75
C GLU A 117 9.84 -10.50 -12.80
N GLN A 118 9.58 -9.47 -11.98
CA GLN A 118 8.34 -8.69 -12.00
C GLN A 118 8.30 -7.67 -13.14
N ASP A 119 9.45 -7.33 -13.73
CA ASP A 119 9.56 -6.34 -14.80
C ASP A 119 8.99 -6.83 -16.15
N SER A 120 8.80 -8.13 -16.29
CA SER A 120 8.28 -8.77 -17.52
C SER A 120 6.75 -8.81 -17.62
N GLN A 121 6.01 -8.45 -16.55
CA GLN A 121 4.55 -8.49 -16.50
C GLN A 121 3.95 -7.09 -16.62
N SER A 122 2.73 -7.01 -17.17
CA SER A 122 1.94 -5.77 -17.18
C SER A 122 1.64 -5.37 -15.73
N ARG A 123 2.22 -4.25 -15.30
CA ARG A 123 2.03 -3.73 -13.94
C ARG A 123 0.66 -3.06 -13.81
N PRO A 124 -0.03 -3.20 -12.66
CA PRO A 124 -1.29 -2.52 -12.42
C PRO A 124 -1.15 -0.99 -12.47
N PRO A 125 -2.19 -0.25 -12.87
CA PRO A 125 -2.25 1.20 -12.65
C PRO A 125 -1.93 1.52 -11.20
N THR A 126 -1.07 2.49 -10.94
CA THR A 126 -0.57 2.79 -9.60
C THR A 126 -0.75 4.25 -9.26
N LEU A 127 -1.46 4.54 -8.17
CA LEU A 127 -1.53 5.86 -7.56
C LEU A 127 -0.47 5.99 -6.47
N ILE A 128 0.36 7.02 -6.55
CA ILE A 128 1.32 7.38 -5.50
C ILE A 128 0.97 8.77 -4.98
N ILE A 129 0.73 8.87 -3.67
CA ILE A 129 0.48 10.14 -2.96
C ILE A 129 1.52 10.31 -1.86
N HIS A 130 2.14 11.50 -1.77
CA HIS A 130 3.16 11.79 -0.76
C HIS A 130 3.10 13.23 -0.26
N GLY A 131 3.49 13.41 1.01
CA GLY A 131 3.62 14.71 1.64
C GLY A 131 4.94 15.40 1.30
N ARG A 132 4.89 16.70 0.94
CA ARG A 132 6.11 17.50 0.73
C ARG A 132 6.88 17.76 2.02
N GLN A 133 6.20 17.76 3.15
CA GLN A 133 6.76 17.94 4.49
C GLN A 133 6.86 16.64 5.29
N ASP A 134 6.86 15.48 4.61
CA ASP A 134 7.00 14.17 5.27
C ASP A 134 8.43 14.00 5.80
N GLU A 135 8.57 14.04 7.13
CA GLU A 135 9.83 13.89 7.85
C GLU A 135 10.11 12.43 8.24
N VAL A 136 9.15 11.51 8.05
CA VAL A 136 9.27 10.09 8.38
C VAL A 136 9.75 9.29 7.16
N VAL A 137 9.04 9.45 6.04
CA VAL A 137 9.44 8.91 4.73
C VAL A 137 9.74 10.10 3.81
N PRO A 138 11.00 10.38 3.50
CA PRO A 138 11.36 11.54 2.68
C PRO A 138 10.68 11.51 1.31
N LEU A 139 10.24 12.67 0.82
CA LEU A 139 9.61 12.82 -0.50
C LEU A 139 10.41 12.17 -1.63
N ALA A 140 11.73 12.19 -1.53
CA ALA A 140 12.63 11.55 -2.50
C ALA A 140 12.33 10.05 -2.69
N ALA A 141 11.83 9.36 -1.65
CA ALA A 141 11.46 7.94 -1.77
C ALA A 141 10.27 7.71 -2.73
N ALA A 142 9.27 8.60 -2.69
CA ALA A 142 8.15 8.55 -3.63
C ALA A 142 8.57 8.95 -5.05
N GLN A 143 9.46 9.93 -5.19
CA GLN A 143 10.00 10.34 -6.49
C GLN A 143 10.82 9.21 -7.12
N MET A 144 11.64 8.51 -6.35
CA MET A 144 12.37 7.31 -6.80
C MET A 144 11.42 6.18 -7.20
N ALA A 145 10.35 5.94 -6.43
CA ALA A 145 9.35 4.93 -6.78
C ALA A 145 8.65 5.29 -8.11
N ARG A 146 8.26 6.55 -8.30
CA ARG A 146 7.68 7.04 -9.57
C ARG A 146 8.62 6.82 -10.75
N GLU A 147 9.90 7.18 -10.60
CA GLU A 147 10.90 7.02 -11.65
C GLU A 147 11.13 5.53 -12.00
N ALA A 148 11.25 4.68 -10.98
CA ALA A 148 11.42 3.24 -11.17
C ALA A 148 10.21 2.58 -11.85
N LEU A 149 9.01 3.15 -11.65
CA LEU A 149 7.76 2.67 -12.25
C LEU A 149 7.36 3.43 -13.53
N ALA A 150 8.23 4.26 -14.12
CA ALA A 150 7.90 5.12 -15.26
C ALA A 150 7.42 4.36 -16.50
N ALA A 151 7.76 3.07 -16.65
CA ALA A 151 7.23 2.20 -17.72
C ALA A 151 5.77 1.75 -17.47
N SER A 152 5.21 2.06 -16.29
CA SER A 152 3.85 1.70 -15.86
C SER A 152 2.94 2.93 -15.91
N GLN A 153 1.62 2.69 -15.81
CA GLN A 153 0.66 3.78 -15.65
C GLN A 153 0.69 4.27 -14.18
N VAL A 154 1.44 5.35 -13.92
CA VAL A 154 1.57 5.97 -12.59
C VAL A 154 0.85 7.30 -12.56
N ASP A 155 -0.11 7.44 -11.64
CA ASP A 155 -0.74 8.70 -11.24
C ASP A 155 -0.04 9.18 -9.95
N TYR A 156 0.65 10.34 -10.02
CA TYR A 156 1.55 10.80 -8.96
C TYR A 156 1.14 12.17 -8.44
N HIS A 157 0.93 12.27 -7.14
CA HIS A 157 0.51 13.50 -6.45
C HIS A 157 1.35 13.81 -5.23
N GLU A 158 1.74 15.07 -5.09
CA GLU A 158 2.36 15.63 -3.90
C GLU A 158 1.42 16.64 -3.25
N PHE A 159 1.26 16.54 -1.94
CA PHE A 159 0.44 17.47 -1.14
C PHE A 159 1.28 18.21 -0.10
N ASP A 160 0.79 19.37 0.35
CA ASP A 160 1.37 20.11 1.46
C ASP A 160 0.90 19.49 2.79
N MET A 161 1.46 18.33 3.10
CA MET A 161 1.19 17.53 4.31
C MET A 161 2.47 16.86 4.79
N GLY A 162 2.47 16.48 6.06
CA GLY A 162 3.50 15.62 6.67
C GLY A 162 3.27 14.14 6.40
N HIS A 163 3.65 13.29 7.38
CA HIS A 163 3.43 11.84 7.34
C HIS A 163 2.01 11.48 7.80
N GLU A 164 1.03 11.86 7.02
CA GLU A 164 -0.41 11.75 7.33
C GLU A 164 -1.24 11.57 6.06
N VAL A 165 -2.55 11.37 6.22
CA VAL A 165 -3.50 11.31 5.11
C VAL A 165 -4.55 12.40 5.29
N ILE A 166 -4.50 13.42 4.44
CA ILE A 166 -5.44 14.55 4.45
C ILE A 166 -6.68 14.29 3.58
N PRO A 167 -7.77 15.06 3.76
CA PRO A 167 -8.99 14.88 2.97
C PRO A 167 -8.79 14.97 1.45
N GLU A 168 -7.91 15.86 1.00
CA GLU A 168 -7.59 16.04 -0.42
C GLU A 168 -6.93 14.77 -1.01
N ALA A 169 -6.07 14.12 -0.25
CA ALA A 169 -5.45 12.84 -0.62
C ALA A 169 -6.51 11.72 -0.72
N LEU A 170 -7.47 11.69 0.21
CA LEU A 170 -8.60 10.75 0.15
C LEU A 170 -9.50 11.01 -1.06
N GLY A 171 -9.74 12.28 -1.41
CA GLY A 171 -10.48 12.65 -2.61
C GLY A 171 -9.79 12.17 -3.89
N THR A 172 -8.47 12.31 -3.98
CA THR A 172 -7.66 11.81 -5.10
C THR A 172 -7.71 10.27 -5.18
N MET A 173 -7.60 9.60 -4.04
CA MET A 173 -7.72 8.14 -3.95
C MET A 173 -9.10 7.65 -4.41
N GLN A 174 -10.20 8.31 -3.98
CA GLN A 174 -11.55 8.02 -4.43
C GLN A 174 -11.69 8.16 -5.96
N GLN A 175 -11.20 9.27 -6.54
CA GLN A 175 -11.25 9.50 -7.97
C GLN A 175 -10.45 8.46 -8.76
N PHE A 176 -9.30 8.03 -8.26
CA PHE A 176 -8.51 6.98 -8.88
C PHE A 176 -9.28 5.66 -8.89
N ILE A 177 -9.84 5.23 -7.75
CA ILE A 177 -10.61 3.98 -7.64
C ILE A 177 -11.82 3.97 -8.58
N GLN A 178 -12.49 5.10 -8.75
CA GLN A 178 -13.68 5.22 -9.63
C GLN A 178 -13.36 5.18 -11.13
N LYS A 179 -12.08 5.33 -11.52
CA LYS A 179 -11.63 5.26 -12.92
C LYS A 179 -11.15 3.85 -13.33
N LEU A 180 -10.92 2.96 -12.36
CA LEU A 180 -10.56 1.57 -12.58
C LEU A 180 -11.76 0.73 -13.00
#